data_ddda825911a0b43993465f6a33b499cd
#
_entry.id   ddda825911a0b43993465f6a33b499cd
#
_cell.length_a   1.000
_cell.length_b   1.000
_cell.length_c   1.000
_cell.angle_alpha   90.00
_cell.angle_beta   90.00
_cell.angle_gamma   90.00
#
_symmetry.space_group_name_H-M   'P 1'
#
loop_
_entity.id
_entity.type
_entity.pdbx_description
1 polymer ?
#
loop_
_entity_poly.entity_id
_entity_poly.type
_entity_poly.pdbx_seq_one_letter_code
_entity_poly.pdbx_strand_id
1 'polypeptide(L)'
;AAALEGARFDWKQLDDIEQAMWDKWVLLATLAAITCLMRAPVGDIVATGSGEKLTLALLAECAAVAAAEGHPTPDGVMRNYRGMLTQKGSTFTASMLRDVESGGRAEGEHILGALLALARKHGKAAPVLEMAATNLEAYEARRKREKPSGAKPGPSGA
;
A
#
# COMPACT_ATOMS: atom_id res chain seq x y z
N ALA A 1 11.62 -23.79 -16.50
CA ALA A 1 11.42 -22.81 -17.59
C ALA A 1 10.92 -23.49 -18.88
N ALA A 2 11.54 -24.60 -19.34
CA ALA A 2 11.19 -25.27 -20.59
C ALA A 2 9.69 -25.71 -20.72
N ALA A 3 9.02 -26.01 -19.61
CA ALA A 3 7.60 -26.41 -19.61
C ALA A 3 6.61 -25.26 -19.95
N LEU A 4 7.07 -24.01 -19.97
CA LEU A 4 6.25 -22.83 -20.20
C LEU A 4 6.50 -22.12 -21.55
N GLU A 5 7.43 -22.66 -22.34
CA GLU A 5 7.85 -22.05 -23.63
C GLU A 5 6.75 -22.01 -24.71
N GLY A 6 5.59 -22.61 -24.50
CA GLY A 6 4.44 -22.57 -25.42
C GLY A 6 3.23 -21.80 -24.88
N ALA A 7 3.32 -21.22 -23.71
CA ALA A 7 2.20 -20.54 -23.08
C ALA A 7 2.01 -19.12 -23.64
N ARG A 8 0.76 -18.76 -23.98
CA ARG A 8 0.41 -17.42 -24.51
C ARG A 8 0.25 -16.39 -23.41
N PHE A 9 1.19 -16.35 -22.43
CA PHE A 9 1.24 -15.31 -21.40
C PHE A 9 2.69 -14.92 -21.14
N ASP A 10 2.91 -13.67 -20.82
CA ASP A 10 4.23 -13.16 -20.44
C ASP A 10 4.62 -13.74 -19.07
N TRP A 11 5.59 -14.65 -19.06
CA TRP A 11 6.18 -15.15 -17.85
C TRP A 11 7.64 -14.65 -17.73
N LYS A 12 8.03 -14.29 -16.53
CA LYS A 12 9.40 -13.89 -16.22
C LYS A 12 9.93 -14.80 -15.13
N GLN A 13 11.02 -15.47 -15.43
CA GLN A 13 11.78 -16.18 -14.40
C GLN A 13 12.49 -15.12 -13.55
N LEU A 14 12.25 -15.14 -12.23
CA LEU A 14 12.94 -14.29 -11.27
C LEU A 14 14.02 -15.13 -10.60
N ASP A 15 15.26 -14.63 -10.61
CA ASP A 15 16.39 -15.29 -9.95
C ASP A 15 16.27 -15.17 -8.42
N ASP A 16 15.59 -14.12 -7.94
CA ASP A 16 15.27 -13.90 -6.54
C ASP A 16 13.82 -13.44 -6.39
N ILE A 17 12.93 -14.41 -6.14
CA ILE A 17 11.50 -14.16 -5.99
C ILE A 17 11.21 -13.40 -4.69
N GLU A 18 12.00 -13.63 -3.64
CA GLU A 18 11.82 -12.99 -2.35
C GLU A 18 12.12 -11.50 -2.45
N GLN A 19 13.23 -11.13 -3.07
CA GLN A 19 13.55 -9.72 -3.34
C GLN A 19 12.46 -9.03 -4.18
N ALA A 20 11.96 -9.72 -5.22
CA ALA A 20 10.90 -9.16 -6.05
C ALA A 20 9.59 -8.95 -5.29
N MET A 21 9.27 -9.81 -4.32
CA MET A 21 8.11 -9.64 -3.44
C MET A 21 8.29 -8.46 -2.48
N TRP A 22 9.48 -8.28 -1.92
CA TRP A 22 9.80 -7.13 -1.08
C TRP A 22 9.72 -5.82 -1.86
N ASP A 23 10.30 -5.76 -3.05
CA ASP A 23 10.23 -4.58 -3.92
C ASP A 23 8.76 -4.23 -4.22
N LYS A 24 7.94 -5.23 -4.58
CA LYS A 24 6.52 -5.04 -4.81
C LYS A 24 5.80 -4.54 -3.56
N TRP A 25 6.12 -5.06 -2.38
CA TRP A 25 5.50 -4.63 -1.14
C TRP A 25 5.84 -3.17 -0.82
N VAL A 26 7.09 -2.74 -1.00
CA VAL A 26 7.51 -1.33 -0.84
C VAL A 26 6.66 -0.40 -1.71
N LEU A 27 6.48 -0.72 -3.00
CA LEU A 27 5.65 0.09 -3.90
C LEU A 27 4.19 0.11 -3.46
N LEU A 28 3.60 -1.08 -3.23
CA LEU A 28 2.18 -1.20 -2.94
C LEU A 28 1.81 -0.60 -1.59
N ALA A 29 2.65 -0.77 -0.57
CA ALA A 29 2.46 -0.14 0.73
C ALA A 29 2.53 1.39 0.63
N THR A 30 3.51 1.92 -0.09
CA THR A 30 3.62 3.37 -0.32
C THR A 30 2.39 3.91 -1.05
N LEU A 31 1.96 3.27 -2.15
CA LEU A 31 0.80 3.69 -2.92
C LEU A 31 -0.48 3.64 -2.08
N ALA A 32 -0.72 2.53 -1.39
CA ALA A 32 -1.89 2.37 -0.54
C ALA A 32 -1.92 3.40 0.59
N ALA A 33 -0.80 3.58 1.27
CA ALA A 33 -0.68 4.51 2.38
C ALA A 33 -0.96 5.96 1.94
N ILE A 34 -0.28 6.44 0.89
CA ILE A 34 -0.41 7.85 0.50
C ILE A 34 -1.78 8.14 -0.12
N THR A 35 -2.32 7.25 -0.97
CA THR A 35 -3.60 7.49 -1.61
C THR A 35 -4.76 7.37 -0.63
N CYS A 36 -4.73 6.42 0.32
CA CYS A 36 -5.74 6.32 1.37
C CYS A 36 -5.67 7.47 2.37
N LEU A 37 -4.46 7.91 2.76
CA LEU A 37 -4.27 9.02 3.67
C LEU A 37 -4.79 10.33 3.08
N MET A 38 -4.49 10.59 1.81
CA MET A 38 -4.86 11.83 1.11
C MET A 38 -6.23 11.78 0.42
N ARG A 39 -6.85 10.59 0.30
CA ARG A 39 -8.12 10.37 -0.43
C ARG A 39 -8.07 10.90 -1.85
N ALA A 40 -6.96 10.67 -2.56
CA ALA A 40 -6.72 11.22 -3.88
C ALA A 40 -5.76 10.33 -4.70
N PRO A 41 -5.79 10.42 -6.04
CA PRO A 41 -4.79 9.80 -6.90
C PRO A 41 -3.43 10.50 -6.77
N VAL A 42 -2.39 9.80 -7.18
CA VAL A 42 -1.00 10.29 -7.13
C VAL A 42 -0.85 11.68 -7.75
N GLY A 43 -1.46 11.91 -8.93
CA GLY A 43 -1.34 13.18 -9.64
C GLY A 43 -1.86 14.37 -8.85
N ASP A 44 -2.99 14.21 -8.16
CA ASP A 44 -3.59 15.27 -7.35
C ASP A 44 -2.76 15.52 -6.08
N ILE A 45 -2.24 14.46 -5.46
CA ILE A 45 -1.37 14.55 -4.29
C ILE A 45 -0.12 15.37 -4.62
N VAL A 46 0.60 15.00 -5.68
CA VAL A 46 1.86 15.68 -6.05
C VAL A 46 1.66 17.08 -6.62
N ALA A 47 0.45 17.45 -7.01
CA ALA A 47 0.11 18.82 -7.39
C ALA A 47 0.04 19.77 -6.18
N THR A 48 -0.03 19.25 -4.96
CA THR A 48 -0.03 20.08 -3.74
C THR A 48 1.37 20.49 -3.33
N GLY A 49 1.50 21.57 -2.53
CA GLY A 49 2.81 22.11 -2.13
C GLY A 49 3.73 21.15 -1.36
N SER A 50 3.19 20.10 -0.73
CA SER A 50 3.97 19.14 0.06
C SER A 50 3.77 17.67 -0.36
N GLY A 51 2.88 17.40 -1.31
CA GLY A 51 2.47 16.05 -1.65
C GLY A 51 3.61 15.19 -2.18
N GLU A 52 4.42 15.72 -3.08
CA GLU A 52 5.61 15.03 -3.60
C GLU A 52 6.59 14.69 -2.46
N LYS A 53 6.90 15.66 -1.60
CA LYS A 53 7.80 15.46 -0.45
C LYS A 53 7.29 14.36 0.48
N LEU A 54 6.00 14.37 0.81
CA LEU A 54 5.39 13.36 1.69
C LEU A 54 5.39 11.98 1.05
N THR A 55 5.08 11.89 -0.24
CA THR A 55 5.12 10.62 -0.99
C THR A 55 6.52 10.03 -1.02
N LEU A 56 7.54 10.84 -1.28
CA LEU A 56 8.94 10.39 -1.29
C LEU A 56 9.45 10.03 0.10
N ALA A 57 9.02 10.74 1.15
CA ALA A 57 9.34 10.39 2.53
C ALA A 57 8.77 9.01 2.89
N LEU A 58 7.50 8.78 2.58
CA LEU A 58 6.85 7.49 2.81
C LEU A 58 7.51 6.34 2.05
N LEU A 59 7.87 6.55 0.77
CA LEU A 59 8.63 5.57 -0.01
C LEU A 59 9.97 5.23 0.66
N ALA A 60 10.68 6.24 1.16
CA ALA A 60 11.94 6.05 1.86
C ALA A 60 11.76 5.27 3.17
N GLU A 61 10.70 5.54 3.94
CA GLU A 61 10.35 4.79 5.15
C GLU A 61 10.11 3.31 4.83
N CYS A 62 9.26 3.00 3.84
CA CYS A 62 8.98 1.63 3.42
C CYS A 62 10.24 0.90 2.94
N ALA A 63 11.07 1.55 2.11
CA ALA A 63 12.32 0.98 1.63
C ALA A 63 13.34 0.76 2.76
N ALA A 64 13.39 1.64 3.76
CA ALA A 64 14.27 1.45 4.92
C ALA A 64 13.89 0.24 5.77
N VAL A 65 12.60 -0.09 5.85
CA VAL A 65 12.12 -1.32 6.51
C VAL A 65 12.53 -2.56 5.73
N ALA A 66 12.33 -2.57 4.41
CA ALA A 66 12.75 -3.68 3.55
C ALA A 66 14.27 -3.91 3.66
N ALA A 67 15.06 -2.85 3.64
CA ALA A 67 16.51 -2.93 3.82
C ALA A 67 16.91 -3.49 5.20
N ALA A 68 16.17 -3.15 6.26
CA ALA A 68 16.42 -3.68 7.60
C ALA A 68 16.10 -5.17 7.73
N GLU A 69 15.17 -5.69 6.94
CA GLU A 69 14.88 -7.12 6.81
C GLU A 69 15.85 -7.86 5.85
N GLY A 70 16.84 -7.17 5.29
CA GLY A 70 17.86 -7.76 4.41
C GLY A 70 17.54 -7.67 2.91
N HIS A 71 16.47 -6.95 2.53
CA HIS A 71 15.99 -6.82 1.16
C HIS A 71 16.02 -5.37 0.67
N PRO A 72 17.21 -4.73 0.56
CA PRO A 72 17.31 -3.36 0.08
C PRO A 72 16.78 -3.25 -1.35
N THR A 73 15.84 -2.35 -1.58
CA THR A 73 15.30 -2.11 -2.92
C THR A 73 16.38 -1.57 -3.85
N PRO A 74 16.67 -2.21 -4.99
CA PRO A 74 17.73 -1.77 -5.92
C PRO A 74 17.51 -0.35 -6.44
N ASP A 75 18.59 0.39 -6.69
CA ASP A 75 18.53 1.80 -7.14
C ASP A 75 17.69 2.00 -8.40
N GLY A 76 17.77 1.07 -9.35
CA GLY A 76 16.97 1.11 -10.58
C GLY A 76 15.47 1.00 -10.30
N VAL A 77 15.09 0.12 -9.38
CA VAL A 77 13.71 -0.07 -8.95
C VAL A 77 13.22 1.17 -8.19
N MET A 78 14.04 1.71 -7.28
CA MET A 78 13.71 2.94 -6.56
C MET A 78 13.52 4.15 -7.49
N ARG A 79 14.34 4.29 -8.55
CA ARG A 79 14.12 5.35 -9.55
C ARG A 79 12.78 5.21 -10.25
N ASN A 80 12.41 3.99 -10.64
CA ASN A 80 11.13 3.71 -11.27
C ASN A 80 9.95 4.03 -10.33
N TYR A 81 10.04 3.62 -9.07
CA TYR A 81 8.99 3.90 -8.07
C TYR A 81 8.81 5.40 -7.82
N ARG A 82 9.91 6.14 -7.70
CA ARG A 82 9.86 7.61 -7.61
C ARG A 82 9.13 8.19 -8.82
N GLY A 83 9.49 7.78 -10.04
CA GLY A 83 8.84 8.26 -11.25
C GLY A 83 7.33 7.99 -11.27
N MET A 84 6.91 6.77 -10.90
CA MET A 84 5.50 6.38 -10.85
C MET A 84 4.72 7.15 -9.78
N LEU A 85 5.32 7.31 -8.59
CA LEU A 85 4.66 7.89 -7.42
C LEU A 85 4.70 9.43 -7.39
N THR A 86 5.43 10.06 -8.32
CA THR A 86 5.48 11.54 -8.43
C THR A 86 5.03 12.04 -9.80
N GLN A 87 4.40 11.20 -10.61
CA GLN A 87 3.93 11.57 -11.93
C GLN A 87 2.75 12.54 -11.84
N LYS A 88 2.94 13.77 -12.29
CA LYS A 88 1.91 14.80 -12.34
C LYS A 88 0.75 14.38 -13.25
N GLY A 89 -0.47 14.64 -12.80
CA GLY A 89 -1.69 14.29 -13.53
C GLY A 89 -2.00 12.79 -13.61
N SER A 90 -1.25 11.96 -12.88
CA SER A 90 -1.49 10.52 -12.82
C SER A 90 -2.79 10.19 -12.09
N THR A 91 -3.61 9.32 -12.67
CA THR A 91 -4.80 8.74 -12.02
C THR A 91 -4.48 7.51 -11.18
N PHE A 92 -3.20 7.21 -10.98
CA PHE A 92 -2.74 6.03 -10.27
C PHE A 92 -3.19 6.05 -8.80
N THR A 93 -3.91 5.00 -8.40
CA THR A 93 -4.42 4.80 -7.04
C THR A 93 -4.24 3.35 -6.61
N ALA A 94 -4.23 3.09 -5.31
CA ALA A 94 -4.38 1.75 -4.78
C ALA A 94 -5.84 1.27 -4.87
N SER A 95 -6.06 -0.03 -5.06
CA SER A 95 -7.40 -0.64 -4.95
C SER A 95 -8.03 -0.39 -3.57
N MET A 96 -7.20 -0.38 -2.52
CA MET A 96 -7.60 -0.08 -1.15
C MET A 96 -8.31 1.28 -1.02
N LEU A 97 -7.92 2.30 -1.80
CA LEU A 97 -8.63 3.58 -1.79
C LEU A 97 -10.07 3.41 -2.25
N ARG A 98 -10.32 2.66 -3.32
CA ARG A 98 -11.68 2.38 -3.80
C ARG A 98 -12.53 1.64 -2.77
N ASP A 99 -11.92 0.67 -2.06
CA ASP A 99 -12.60 -0.07 -0.99
C ASP A 99 -12.99 0.87 0.15
N VAL A 100 -12.08 1.74 0.55
CA VAL A 100 -12.31 2.75 1.59
C VAL A 100 -13.39 3.75 1.16
N GLU A 101 -13.40 4.23 -0.07
CA GLU A 101 -14.38 5.18 -0.60
C GLU A 101 -15.77 4.57 -0.74
N SER A 102 -15.86 3.28 -1.07
CA SER A 102 -17.12 2.54 -1.14
C SER A 102 -17.64 2.09 0.24
N GLY A 103 -16.93 2.39 1.34
CA GLY A 103 -17.27 1.92 2.68
C GLY A 103 -17.00 0.43 2.87
N GLY A 104 -16.16 -0.16 2.02
CA GLY A 104 -15.68 -1.54 2.08
C GLY A 104 -14.65 -1.77 3.18
N ARG A 105 -14.21 -3.01 3.32
CA ARG A 105 -13.13 -3.37 4.24
C ARG A 105 -11.78 -2.94 3.64
N ALA A 106 -10.99 -2.21 4.42
CA ALA A 106 -9.61 -1.92 4.05
C ALA A 106 -8.69 -3.00 4.63
N GLU A 107 -7.81 -3.57 3.81
CA GLU A 107 -6.80 -4.55 4.25
C GLU A 107 -5.50 -3.86 4.75
N GLY A 108 -5.64 -2.64 5.28
CA GLY A 108 -4.52 -1.82 5.73
C GLY A 108 -3.69 -2.45 6.84
N GLU A 109 -4.33 -3.20 7.74
CA GLU A 109 -3.65 -3.92 8.82
C GLU A 109 -2.63 -4.94 8.28
N HIS A 110 -2.99 -5.70 7.25
CA HIS A 110 -2.10 -6.69 6.64
C HIS A 110 -0.97 -6.08 5.83
N ILE A 111 -1.16 -4.92 5.22
CA ILE A 111 -0.17 -4.29 4.34
C ILE A 111 0.66 -3.25 5.10
N LEU A 112 0.02 -2.27 5.72
CA LEU A 112 0.71 -1.18 6.41
C LEU A 112 1.05 -1.53 7.86
N GLY A 113 0.14 -2.18 8.57
CA GLY A 113 0.35 -2.59 9.96
C GLY A 113 1.51 -3.58 10.09
N ALA A 114 1.61 -4.57 9.20
CA ALA A 114 2.73 -5.50 9.17
C ALA A 114 4.06 -4.77 8.92
N LEU A 115 4.12 -3.85 7.95
CA LEU A 115 5.33 -3.08 7.66
C LEU A 115 5.71 -2.16 8.83
N LEU A 116 4.73 -1.54 9.48
CA LEU A 116 4.95 -0.72 10.67
C LEU A 116 5.46 -1.53 11.87
N ALA A 117 4.97 -2.76 12.05
CA ALA A 117 5.49 -3.67 13.08
C ALA A 117 6.97 -4.01 12.84
N LEU A 118 7.37 -4.23 11.59
CA LEU A 118 8.77 -4.44 11.21
C LEU A 118 9.61 -3.18 11.42
N ALA A 119 9.09 -1.98 11.11
CA ALA A 119 9.77 -0.72 11.42
C ALA A 119 10.09 -0.61 12.91
N ARG A 120 9.11 -0.90 13.77
CA ARG A 120 9.27 -0.89 15.23
C ARG A 120 10.28 -1.95 15.72
N LYS A 121 10.21 -3.17 15.17
CA LYS A 121 11.17 -4.26 15.46
C LYS A 121 12.62 -3.82 15.23
N HIS A 122 12.86 -3.06 14.16
CA HIS A 122 14.20 -2.59 13.78
C HIS A 122 14.55 -1.17 14.27
N GLY A 123 13.70 -0.56 15.09
CA GLY A 123 13.93 0.81 15.57
C GLY A 123 13.98 1.86 14.45
N LYS A 124 13.31 1.61 13.33
CA LYS A 124 13.21 2.55 12.20
C LYS A 124 12.09 3.54 12.44
N ALA A 125 12.40 4.82 12.36
CA ALA A 125 11.39 5.87 12.37
C ALA A 125 10.57 5.80 11.05
N ALA A 126 9.24 5.75 11.16
CA ALA A 126 8.33 5.68 10.04
C ALA A 126 7.06 6.52 10.30
N PRO A 127 7.21 7.83 10.54
CA PRO A 127 6.10 8.68 10.99
C PRO A 127 4.98 8.82 9.95
N VAL A 128 5.29 8.87 8.66
CA VAL A 128 4.26 8.99 7.61
C VAL A 128 3.52 7.67 7.44
N LEU A 129 4.24 6.54 7.50
CA LEU A 129 3.64 5.20 7.49
C LEU A 129 2.74 4.98 8.71
N GLU A 130 3.18 5.42 9.90
CA GLU A 130 2.40 5.33 11.14
C GLU A 130 1.11 6.15 11.05
N MET A 131 1.19 7.36 10.52
CA MET A 131 0.01 8.21 10.29
C MET A 131 -0.99 7.55 9.34
N ALA A 132 -0.51 6.96 8.24
CA ALA A 132 -1.36 6.28 7.26
C ALA A 132 -2.00 5.01 7.85
N ALA A 133 -1.25 4.21 8.61
CA ALA A 133 -1.78 3.03 9.30
C ALA A 133 -2.86 3.42 10.32
N THR A 134 -2.59 4.44 11.15
CA THR A 134 -3.56 4.95 12.13
C THR A 134 -4.85 5.47 11.46
N ASN A 135 -4.72 6.15 10.31
CA ASN A 135 -5.90 6.60 9.54
C ASN A 135 -6.78 5.41 9.12
N LEU A 136 -6.19 4.32 8.62
CA LEU A 136 -6.93 3.13 8.22
C LEU A 136 -7.51 2.36 9.41
N GLU A 137 -6.80 2.28 10.54
CA GLU A 137 -7.33 1.71 11.79
C GLU A 137 -8.56 2.48 12.29
N ALA A 138 -8.50 3.80 12.28
CA ALA A 138 -9.62 4.67 12.66
C ALA A 138 -10.81 4.50 11.71
N TYR A 139 -10.55 4.41 10.39
CA TYR A 139 -11.57 4.09 9.40
C TYR A 139 -12.25 2.75 9.69
N GLU A 140 -11.49 1.68 9.92
CA GLU A 140 -12.03 0.35 10.19
C GLU A 140 -12.82 0.31 11.52
N ALA A 141 -12.36 0.97 12.55
CA ALA A 141 -13.06 1.10 13.81
C ALA A 141 -14.43 1.79 13.63
N ARG A 142 -14.45 2.89 12.88
CA ARG A 142 -15.68 3.61 12.51
C ARG A 142 -16.61 2.72 11.70
N ARG A 143 -16.10 2.07 10.65
CA ARG A 143 -16.88 1.19 9.77
C ARG A 143 -17.55 0.04 10.53
N LYS A 144 -16.81 -0.61 11.47
CA LYS A 144 -17.34 -1.67 12.33
C LYS A 144 -18.48 -1.18 13.23
N ARG A 145 -18.40 0.04 13.73
CA ARG A 145 -19.44 0.67 14.56
C ARG A 145 -20.68 1.05 13.76
N GLU A 146 -20.50 1.56 12.53
CA GLU A 146 -21.58 2.06 11.68
C GLU A 146 -22.31 0.95 10.89
N LYS A 147 -21.68 -0.20 10.71
CA LYS A 147 -22.30 -1.42 10.15
C LYS A 147 -22.44 -2.46 11.27
N PRO A 148 -23.47 -2.40 12.12
CA PRO A 148 -23.68 -3.44 13.12
C PRO A 148 -23.89 -4.78 12.42
N SER A 149 -23.19 -5.80 12.93
CA SER A 149 -23.20 -7.17 12.46
C SER A 149 -24.66 -7.65 12.30
N GLY A 150 -25.06 -7.91 11.02
CA GLY A 150 -26.17 -8.78 10.64
C GLY A 150 -27.44 -8.73 11.50
N ALA A 151 -28.36 -7.83 11.21
CA ALA A 151 -29.76 -8.15 11.47
C ALA A 151 -30.10 -9.38 10.60
N LYS A 152 -30.24 -10.57 11.22
CA LYS A 152 -30.89 -11.71 10.60
C LYS A 152 -32.25 -11.23 10.07
N PRO A 153 -32.65 -11.52 8.81
CA PRO A 153 -34.03 -11.33 8.41
C PRO A 153 -34.89 -12.15 9.36
N GLY A 154 -35.77 -11.47 10.08
CA GLY A 154 -36.77 -12.12 10.90
C GLY A 154 -37.59 -13.08 10.03
N PRO A 155 -38.11 -14.20 10.58
CA PRO A 155 -38.92 -15.13 9.84
C PRO A 155 -40.14 -14.39 9.32
N SER A 156 -40.35 -14.41 8.00
CA SER A 156 -41.58 -13.98 7.34
C SER A 156 -42.71 -14.82 7.91
N GLY A 157 -43.52 -14.22 8.75
CA GLY A 157 -44.73 -14.82 9.25
C GLY A 157 -45.73 -15.07 8.12
N ALA A 158 -46.25 -16.26 8.10
CA ALA A 158 -47.27 -16.75 7.20
C ALA A 158 -48.56 -15.96 7.26
#